data_bdc703700f8fc21cca8c519ad81a6d21
#
_entry.id   bdc703700f8fc21cca8c519ad81a6d21
#
_cell.length_a   1.000
_cell.length_b   1.000
_cell.length_c   1.000
_cell.angle_alpha   90.00
_cell.angle_beta   90.00
_cell.angle_gamma   90.00
#
_symmetry.space_group_name_H-M   'P 1'
#
loop_
_entity.id
_entity.type
_entity.pdbx_description
1 polymer ?
#
loop_
_entity_poly.entity_id
_entity_poly.type
_entity_poly.pdbx_seq_one_letter_code
_entity_poly.pdbx_strand_id
1 'polypeptide(L)'
;MSRTVISVVVAGVIVVLTAIAFFVTSTSYDERARKDADAQLARAYQLIQRLNQLQSIDVSNKAERLASQPWFISAINLSGEDRKREASLGFQRFMADEKQGAIRPDIIALVDKKGELLAMHEVSTVVPKQWIAPKDDKQAKPGDKAADEVETILPALNMVLKKKVIISDTWRYGDKMMKVGVAPIVDAYVPVEKTDPENKNIIGAIVIAYAQTSKSAQQDKALLGTEIAYYDGKRVVASSFTRGPGGEEDTAKAKQLSELFESGKLDETANRMRALIDDADYVAATVKLPRASTKALPPPPEYPAITAGAVVLSPIVASPGAWTVKLFVIVLGFGALAIAMLGLYLSHRRLVAQIDQVELGVTDIINGNVDRTFRPVGEELEGLSNGLNVMLARLLGRPEPGEEEFDEEGNPIIPGRVEFDDGGEGAPAPAADPDLAALAQESEPDYYKRVYTEYLAAKRATGHPDDVSFENFIAKLKVNEGKLRAQYQCRAVRFRVVTKDGKVSLKPVPIFA
;
A
#
# COMPACT_ATOMS: atom_id res chain seq x y z
N MET A 1 -22.87 39.38 -11.61
CA MET A 1 -23.16 37.92 -11.69
C MET A 1 -24.27 37.61 -10.69
N SER A 2 -25.30 36.85 -11.11
CA SER A 2 -26.33 36.42 -10.16
C SER A 2 -25.71 35.58 -9.07
N ARG A 3 -26.07 35.79 -7.79
CA ARG A 3 -25.55 35.02 -6.65
C ARG A 3 -25.78 33.51 -6.81
N THR A 4 -26.84 33.11 -7.47
CA THR A 4 -27.11 31.72 -7.86
C THR A 4 -26.00 31.14 -8.75
N VAL A 5 -25.46 31.94 -9.67
CA VAL A 5 -24.34 31.51 -10.54
C VAL A 5 -23.08 31.31 -9.69
N ILE A 6 -22.79 32.21 -8.75
CA ILE A 6 -21.64 32.07 -7.84
C ILE A 6 -21.80 30.80 -6.99
N SER A 7 -22.99 30.53 -6.47
CA SER A 7 -23.27 29.33 -5.68
C SER A 7 -23.04 28.04 -6.46
N VAL A 8 -23.50 27.99 -7.69
CA VAL A 8 -23.31 26.83 -8.58
C VAL A 8 -21.84 26.66 -8.93
N VAL A 9 -21.12 27.75 -9.17
CA VAL A 9 -19.67 27.70 -9.45
C VAL A 9 -18.89 27.19 -8.25
N VAL A 10 -19.16 27.71 -7.03
CA VAL A 10 -18.49 27.25 -5.80
C VAL A 10 -18.78 25.77 -5.53
N ALA A 11 -20.04 25.35 -5.64
CA ALA A 11 -20.40 23.94 -5.50
C ALA A 11 -19.69 23.06 -6.55
N GLY A 12 -19.67 23.51 -7.80
CA GLY A 12 -18.96 22.83 -8.89
C GLY A 12 -17.46 22.69 -8.62
N VAL A 13 -16.81 23.73 -8.14
CA VAL A 13 -15.38 23.70 -7.79
C VAL A 13 -15.12 22.71 -6.64
N ILE A 14 -15.95 22.69 -5.61
CA ILE A 14 -15.80 21.74 -4.49
C ILE A 14 -15.92 20.29 -4.98
N VAL A 15 -16.93 20.01 -5.84
CA VAL A 15 -17.13 18.67 -6.41
C VAL A 15 -15.93 18.26 -7.25
N VAL A 16 -15.43 19.14 -8.12
CA VAL A 16 -14.27 18.87 -8.97
C VAL A 16 -13.02 18.62 -8.13
N LEU A 17 -12.74 19.44 -7.13
CA LEU A 17 -11.60 19.26 -6.23
C LEU A 17 -11.69 17.95 -5.44
N THR A 18 -12.89 17.60 -4.96
CA THR A 18 -13.11 16.33 -4.26
C THR A 18 -12.91 15.14 -5.19
N ALA A 19 -13.39 15.22 -6.43
CA ALA A 19 -13.18 14.17 -7.44
C ALA A 19 -11.68 14.01 -7.78
N ILE A 20 -10.96 15.10 -7.97
CA ILE A 20 -9.51 15.09 -8.21
C ILE A 20 -8.77 14.48 -7.00
N ALA A 21 -9.08 14.92 -5.79
CA ALA A 21 -8.47 14.38 -4.57
C ALA A 21 -8.74 12.89 -4.41
N PHE A 22 -9.97 12.44 -4.68
CA PHE A 22 -10.33 11.02 -4.65
C PHE A 22 -9.54 10.22 -5.71
N PHE A 23 -9.48 10.72 -6.95
CA PHE A 23 -8.76 10.06 -8.03
C PHE A 23 -7.25 9.96 -7.74
N VAL A 24 -6.62 11.06 -7.32
CA VAL A 24 -5.18 11.08 -6.96
C VAL A 24 -4.90 10.14 -5.78
N THR A 25 -5.76 10.14 -4.78
CA THR A 25 -5.62 9.24 -3.62
C THR A 25 -5.77 7.79 -4.06
N SER A 26 -6.79 7.48 -4.87
CA SER A 26 -7.03 6.12 -5.37
C SER A 26 -5.84 5.60 -6.17
N THR A 27 -5.37 6.36 -7.15
CA THR A 27 -4.22 5.96 -7.99
C THR A 27 -2.93 5.80 -7.19
N SER A 28 -2.69 6.66 -6.18
CA SER A 28 -1.51 6.55 -5.32
C SER A 28 -1.52 5.29 -4.47
N TYR A 29 -2.67 4.90 -3.92
CA TYR A 29 -2.78 3.65 -3.15
C TYR A 29 -2.66 2.41 -4.03
N ASP A 30 -3.28 2.43 -5.22
CA ASP A 30 -3.19 1.32 -6.17
C ASP A 30 -1.75 1.14 -6.68
N GLU A 31 -1.03 2.24 -6.92
CA GLU A 31 0.38 2.20 -7.31
C GLU A 31 1.29 1.69 -6.18
N ARG A 32 1.03 2.07 -4.93
CA ARG A 32 1.75 1.53 -3.76
C ARG A 32 1.51 0.04 -3.61
N ALA A 33 0.26 -0.42 -3.69
CA ALA A 33 -0.07 -1.84 -3.60
C ALA A 33 0.68 -2.67 -4.68
N ARG A 34 0.79 -2.14 -5.89
CA ARG A 34 1.57 -2.78 -6.97
C ARG A 34 3.07 -2.80 -6.66
N LYS A 35 3.64 -1.67 -6.21
CA LYS A 35 5.06 -1.60 -5.85
C LYS A 35 5.41 -2.55 -4.70
N ASP A 36 4.52 -2.67 -3.71
CA ASP A 36 4.69 -3.60 -2.61
C ASP A 36 4.61 -5.06 -3.08
N ALA A 37 3.64 -5.39 -3.95
CA ALA A 37 3.54 -6.71 -4.55
C ALA A 37 4.76 -7.06 -5.41
N ASP A 38 5.26 -6.12 -6.22
CA ASP A 38 6.47 -6.28 -7.03
C ASP A 38 7.72 -6.50 -6.15
N ALA A 39 7.85 -5.73 -5.07
CA ALA A 39 8.97 -5.87 -4.14
C ALA A 39 8.92 -7.22 -3.39
N GLN A 40 7.73 -7.67 -3.02
CA GLN A 40 7.52 -8.98 -2.40
C GLN A 40 7.82 -10.11 -3.38
N LEU A 41 7.34 -10.00 -4.62
CA LEU A 41 7.63 -10.95 -5.69
C LEU A 41 9.14 -11.07 -5.95
N ALA A 42 9.85 -9.94 -6.04
CA ALA A 42 11.29 -9.93 -6.29
C ALA A 42 12.07 -10.65 -5.18
N ARG A 43 11.69 -10.47 -3.92
CA ARG A 43 12.27 -11.21 -2.78
C ARG A 43 11.96 -12.70 -2.87
N ALA A 44 10.69 -13.05 -3.10
CA ALA A 44 10.26 -14.43 -3.23
C ALA A 44 10.96 -15.14 -4.39
N TYR A 45 11.13 -14.47 -5.52
CA TYR A 45 11.85 -14.99 -6.67
C TYR A 45 13.31 -15.36 -6.35
N GLN A 46 14.02 -14.51 -5.62
CA GLN A 46 15.39 -14.80 -5.18
C GLN A 46 15.42 -15.93 -4.14
N LEU A 47 14.48 -15.93 -3.22
CA LEU A 47 14.39 -16.95 -2.18
C LEU A 47 14.09 -18.33 -2.76
N ILE A 48 13.15 -18.45 -3.72
CA ILE A 48 12.82 -19.75 -4.32
C ILE A 48 13.99 -20.31 -5.14
N GLN A 49 14.76 -19.47 -5.81
CA GLN A 49 15.97 -19.93 -6.50
C GLN A 49 16.97 -20.55 -5.52
N ARG A 50 17.22 -19.88 -4.39
CA ARG A 50 18.12 -20.39 -3.33
C ARG A 50 17.54 -21.63 -2.67
N LEU A 51 16.25 -21.62 -2.37
CA LEU A 51 15.58 -22.78 -1.77
C LEU A 51 15.68 -24.02 -2.68
N ASN A 52 15.43 -23.87 -3.98
CA ASN A 52 15.58 -24.95 -4.94
C ASN A 52 17.02 -25.48 -5.00
N GLN A 53 18.03 -24.60 -4.93
CA GLN A 53 19.43 -25.01 -4.87
C GLN A 53 19.74 -25.81 -3.60
N LEU A 54 19.30 -25.30 -2.43
CA LEU A 54 19.50 -25.98 -1.15
C LEU A 54 18.78 -27.34 -1.11
N GLN A 55 17.55 -27.40 -1.60
CA GLN A 55 16.81 -28.66 -1.68
C GLN A 55 17.46 -29.65 -2.65
N SER A 56 18.03 -29.16 -3.76
CA SER A 56 18.79 -30.01 -4.69
C SER A 56 20.06 -30.58 -4.05
N ILE A 57 20.77 -29.78 -3.30
CA ILE A 57 21.96 -30.24 -2.55
C ILE A 57 21.55 -31.25 -1.47
N ASP A 58 20.48 -30.98 -0.71
CA ASP A 58 19.99 -31.90 0.32
C ASP A 58 19.62 -33.26 -0.24
N VAL A 59 18.86 -33.28 -1.34
CA VAL A 59 18.46 -34.53 -2.01
C VAL A 59 19.67 -35.25 -2.59
N SER A 60 20.64 -34.53 -3.18
CA SER A 60 21.90 -35.11 -3.66
C SER A 60 22.71 -35.73 -2.55
N ASN A 61 22.88 -35.02 -1.42
CA ASN A 61 23.62 -35.53 -0.25
C ASN A 61 22.94 -36.75 0.36
N LYS A 62 21.61 -36.79 0.39
CA LYS A 62 20.86 -37.97 0.84
C LYS A 62 21.05 -39.16 -0.07
N ALA A 63 21.05 -38.94 -1.38
CA ALA A 63 21.33 -39.99 -2.37
C ALA A 63 22.75 -40.53 -2.21
N GLU A 64 23.76 -39.65 -2.03
CA GLU A 64 25.13 -40.02 -1.83
C GLU A 64 25.32 -40.82 -0.52
N ARG A 65 24.71 -40.34 0.57
CA ARG A 65 24.74 -41.06 1.86
C ARG A 65 24.16 -42.46 1.76
N LEU A 66 23.06 -42.62 1.00
CA LEU A 66 22.49 -43.94 0.71
C LEU A 66 23.43 -44.79 -0.14
N ALA A 67 23.94 -44.25 -1.24
CA ALA A 67 24.79 -44.95 -2.19
C ALA A 67 26.11 -45.48 -1.54
N SER A 68 26.59 -44.79 -0.50
CA SER A 68 27.80 -45.17 0.24
C SER A 68 27.58 -46.28 1.28
N GLN A 69 26.34 -46.74 1.45
CA GLN A 69 26.06 -47.76 2.47
C GLN A 69 26.44 -49.17 2.01
N PRO A 70 27.16 -49.96 2.83
CA PRO A 70 27.66 -51.32 2.47
C PRO A 70 26.56 -52.29 2.08
N TRP A 71 25.37 -52.18 2.66
CA TRP A 71 24.26 -53.08 2.37
C TRP A 71 23.71 -52.92 0.95
N PHE A 72 23.84 -51.78 0.30
CA PHE A 72 23.43 -51.61 -1.09
C PHE A 72 24.47 -52.23 -2.06
N ILE A 73 25.76 -52.13 -1.71
CA ILE A 73 26.82 -52.86 -2.42
C ILE A 73 26.55 -54.36 -2.34
N SER A 74 26.23 -54.86 -1.12
CA SER A 74 25.87 -56.26 -0.90
C SER A 74 24.62 -56.64 -1.71
N ALA A 75 23.57 -55.84 -1.65
CA ALA A 75 22.32 -56.13 -2.36
C ALA A 75 22.49 -56.23 -3.87
N ILE A 76 23.35 -55.42 -4.51
CA ILE A 76 23.62 -55.51 -5.96
C ILE A 76 24.26 -56.83 -6.32
N ASN A 77 25.14 -57.33 -5.46
CA ASN A 77 25.89 -58.59 -5.69
C ASN A 77 25.04 -59.85 -5.42
N LEU A 78 23.90 -59.70 -4.73
CA LEU A 78 22.92 -60.77 -4.52
C LEU A 78 21.96 -60.92 -5.70
N SER A 79 21.16 -61.99 -5.67
CA SER A 79 20.13 -62.24 -6.71
C SER A 79 18.78 -62.62 -6.07
N GLY A 80 17.72 -62.48 -6.86
CA GLY A 80 16.37 -62.91 -6.48
C GLY A 80 15.83 -62.27 -5.23
N GLU A 81 15.25 -63.08 -4.33
CA GLU A 81 14.60 -62.60 -3.11
C GLU A 81 15.59 -62.12 -2.04
N ASP A 82 16.81 -62.66 -2.00
CA ASP A 82 17.84 -62.20 -1.04
C ASP A 82 18.27 -60.77 -1.36
N ARG A 83 18.37 -60.37 -2.62
CA ARG A 83 18.62 -59.01 -3.07
C ARG A 83 17.52 -58.06 -2.58
N LYS A 84 16.25 -58.44 -2.84
CA LYS A 84 15.12 -57.61 -2.45
C LYS A 84 15.03 -57.43 -0.96
N ARG A 85 15.28 -58.48 -0.21
CA ARG A 85 15.29 -58.46 1.26
C ARG A 85 16.38 -57.51 1.80
N GLU A 86 17.63 -57.66 1.31
CA GLU A 86 18.75 -56.81 1.77
C GLU A 86 18.52 -55.34 1.37
N ALA A 87 18.08 -55.06 0.18
CA ALA A 87 17.72 -53.71 -0.26
C ALA A 87 16.60 -53.11 0.62
N SER A 88 15.54 -53.87 0.88
CA SER A 88 14.41 -53.44 1.70
C SER A 88 14.84 -53.13 3.15
N LEU A 89 15.72 -53.94 3.73
CA LEU A 89 16.29 -53.65 5.06
C LEU A 89 17.12 -52.37 5.05
N GLY A 90 17.88 -52.14 3.97
CA GLY A 90 18.63 -50.91 3.78
C GLY A 90 17.71 -49.67 3.69
N PHE A 91 16.61 -49.76 2.94
CA PHE A 91 15.62 -48.70 2.86
C PHE A 91 14.95 -48.40 4.21
N GLN A 92 14.58 -49.47 4.96
CA GLN A 92 13.97 -49.31 6.28
C GLN A 92 14.93 -48.65 7.27
N ARG A 93 16.22 -49.05 7.27
CA ARG A 93 17.26 -48.40 8.12
C ARG A 93 17.37 -46.92 7.81
N PHE A 94 17.45 -46.56 6.54
CA PHE A 94 17.51 -45.15 6.16
C PHE A 94 16.28 -44.38 6.62
N MET A 95 15.08 -44.95 6.43
CA MET A 95 13.83 -44.32 6.88
C MET A 95 13.72 -44.19 8.41
N ALA A 96 14.36 -45.10 9.14
CA ALA A 96 14.42 -45.03 10.60
C ALA A 96 15.44 -44.00 11.11
N ASP A 97 16.56 -43.81 10.38
CA ASP A 97 17.61 -42.84 10.71
C ASP A 97 17.23 -41.38 10.41
N GLU A 98 16.22 -41.17 9.56
CA GLU A 98 15.72 -39.81 9.31
C GLU A 98 15.14 -39.23 10.61
N LYS A 99 15.53 -37.98 10.92
CA LYS A 99 15.09 -37.27 12.14
C LYS A 99 13.56 -37.22 12.19
N GLN A 100 13.01 -37.37 13.38
CA GLN A 100 11.57 -37.19 13.61
C GLN A 100 11.11 -35.84 13.03
N GLY A 101 10.14 -35.88 12.12
CA GLY A 101 9.64 -34.69 11.41
C GLY A 101 10.29 -34.39 10.07
N ALA A 102 11.35 -35.10 9.67
CA ALA A 102 11.88 -35.00 8.32
C ALA A 102 10.89 -35.54 7.26
N ILE A 103 10.84 -34.89 6.10
CA ILE A 103 10.03 -35.37 4.98
C ILE A 103 10.64 -36.69 4.50
N ARG A 104 9.85 -37.76 4.54
CA ARG A 104 10.27 -39.07 4.05
C ARG A 104 10.21 -39.08 2.53
N PRO A 105 11.18 -39.77 1.86
CA PRO A 105 11.13 -39.93 0.43
C PRO A 105 9.92 -40.79 0.01
N ASP A 106 9.29 -40.41 -1.08
CA ASP A 106 8.20 -41.18 -1.68
C ASP A 106 8.74 -42.40 -2.42
N ILE A 107 9.95 -42.30 -2.96
CA ILE A 107 10.59 -43.37 -3.71
C ILE A 107 12.07 -43.48 -3.28
N ILE A 108 12.52 -44.72 -3.05
CA ILE A 108 13.92 -45.10 -3.03
C ILE A 108 14.08 -46.28 -3.95
N ALA A 109 14.97 -46.17 -4.93
CA ALA A 109 15.18 -47.26 -5.91
C ALA A 109 16.66 -47.61 -6.03
N LEU A 110 16.93 -48.90 -6.11
CA LEU A 110 18.25 -49.47 -6.36
C LEU A 110 18.28 -49.96 -7.80
N VAL A 111 19.26 -49.51 -8.57
CA VAL A 111 19.44 -49.85 -9.99
C VAL A 111 20.84 -50.45 -10.18
N ASP A 112 20.97 -51.38 -11.07
CA ASP A 112 22.27 -51.94 -11.45
C ASP A 112 23.06 -51.05 -12.42
N LYS A 113 24.27 -51.48 -12.81
CA LYS A 113 25.12 -50.77 -13.79
C LYS A 113 24.44 -50.56 -15.14
N LYS A 114 23.52 -51.46 -15.53
CA LYS A 114 22.76 -51.37 -16.79
C LYS A 114 21.52 -50.48 -16.67
N GLY A 115 21.18 -50.00 -15.49
CA GLY A 115 19.97 -49.22 -15.24
C GLY A 115 18.73 -50.07 -14.97
N GLU A 116 18.89 -51.39 -14.77
CA GLU A 116 17.78 -52.25 -14.39
C GLU A 116 17.37 -52.04 -12.96
N LEU A 117 16.05 -51.95 -12.71
CA LEU A 117 15.49 -51.79 -11.38
C LEU A 117 15.64 -53.09 -10.58
N LEU A 118 16.51 -53.09 -9.57
CA LEU A 118 16.77 -54.23 -8.70
C LEU A 118 15.82 -54.31 -7.50
N ALA A 119 15.53 -53.18 -6.90
CA ALA A 119 14.60 -53.07 -5.78
C ALA A 119 14.07 -51.65 -5.69
N MET A 120 12.84 -51.49 -5.19
CA MET A 120 12.22 -50.18 -4.99
C MET A 120 11.36 -50.16 -3.72
N HIS A 121 11.44 -49.08 -3.00
CA HIS A 121 10.52 -48.72 -1.92
C HIS A 121 9.66 -47.55 -2.39
N GLU A 122 8.36 -47.71 -2.31
CA GLU A 122 7.37 -46.69 -2.64
C GLU A 122 6.42 -46.49 -1.46
N VAL A 123 6.14 -45.24 -1.11
CA VAL A 123 5.15 -44.90 -0.09
C VAL A 123 3.73 -44.82 -0.71
N SER A 124 3.65 -44.66 -2.03
CA SER A 124 2.40 -44.53 -2.77
C SER A 124 2.20 -45.67 -3.77
N THR A 125 1.05 -46.34 -3.69
CA THR A 125 0.71 -47.55 -4.46
C THR A 125 0.33 -47.30 -5.93
N VAL A 126 0.37 -46.04 -6.41
CA VAL A 126 -0.29 -45.67 -7.69
C VAL A 126 0.70 -45.50 -8.84
N VAL A 127 1.93 -45.91 -8.71
CA VAL A 127 2.96 -45.46 -9.66
C VAL A 127 3.52 -46.60 -10.49
N PRO A 128 3.52 -46.50 -11.87
CA PRO A 128 4.06 -47.53 -12.74
C PRO A 128 5.56 -47.71 -12.53
N LYS A 129 5.99 -48.94 -12.40
CA LYS A 129 7.40 -49.28 -12.15
C LYS A 129 8.30 -49.16 -13.40
N GLN A 130 7.71 -48.86 -14.56
CA GLN A 130 8.38 -48.93 -15.86
C GLN A 130 9.30 -47.75 -16.18
N TRP A 131 9.27 -46.66 -15.42
CA TRP A 131 10.03 -45.45 -15.75
C TRP A 131 11.55 -45.56 -15.48
N ILE A 132 11.99 -46.53 -14.68
CA ILE A 132 13.41 -46.82 -14.43
C ILE A 132 13.93 -47.93 -15.33
N ALA A 133 13.04 -48.63 -16.04
CA ALA A 133 13.43 -49.71 -16.91
C ALA A 133 14.44 -49.24 -17.98
N PRO A 134 15.42 -50.09 -18.35
CA PRO A 134 16.31 -49.79 -19.46
C PRO A 134 15.53 -49.63 -20.75
N LYS A 135 16.05 -48.83 -21.67
CA LYS A 135 15.47 -48.64 -22.98
C LYS A 135 15.48 -50.01 -23.73
N ASP A 136 14.33 -50.42 -24.23
CA ASP A 136 14.20 -51.71 -24.91
C ASP A 136 15.19 -51.83 -26.09
N ASP A 137 16.00 -52.85 -26.06
CA ASP A 137 17.07 -53.15 -27.03
C ASP A 137 16.58 -53.51 -28.44
N LYS A 138 15.28 -53.37 -28.75
CA LYS A 138 14.69 -53.82 -30.04
C LYS A 138 15.20 -53.10 -31.29
N GLN A 139 16.10 -52.13 -31.15
CA GLN A 139 16.73 -51.44 -32.28
C GLN A 139 18.24 -51.66 -32.44
N ALA A 140 18.89 -52.37 -31.53
CA ALA A 140 20.31 -52.68 -31.68
C ALA A 140 20.51 -53.81 -32.71
N LYS A 141 21.19 -53.53 -33.81
CA LYS A 141 21.60 -54.58 -34.78
C LYS A 141 22.70 -55.40 -34.12
N PRO A 142 22.66 -56.75 -34.30
CA PRO A 142 23.75 -57.62 -33.83
C PRO A 142 25.09 -57.22 -34.48
N GLY A 143 26.05 -56.79 -33.65
CA GLY A 143 27.36 -56.34 -34.10
C GLY A 143 27.67 -54.86 -33.97
N ASP A 144 26.74 -54.01 -33.56
CA ASP A 144 26.99 -52.62 -33.20
C ASP A 144 27.67 -52.57 -31.82
N LYS A 145 28.86 -51.95 -31.73
CA LYS A 145 29.56 -51.72 -30.45
C LYS A 145 28.76 -50.86 -29.47
N ALA A 146 27.67 -50.25 -29.92
CA ALA A 146 26.70 -49.51 -29.09
C ALA A 146 25.73 -50.44 -28.34
N ALA A 147 25.70 -51.76 -28.63
CA ALA A 147 24.78 -52.70 -27.97
C ALA A 147 25.12 -52.98 -26.49
N ASP A 148 26.35 -52.67 -26.05
CA ASP A 148 26.77 -52.82 -24.67
C ASP A 148 26.45 -51.59 -23.79
N GLU A 149 26.05 -50.45 -24.35
CA GLU A 149 25.64 -49.27 -23.62
C GLU A 149 24.12 -49.23 -23.45
N VAL A 150 23.65 -49.83 -22.37
CA VAL A 150 22.23 -49.73 -22.01
C VAL A 150 21.93 -48.32 -21.51
N GLU A 151 21.09 -47.62 -22.24
CA GLU A 151 20.59 -46.31 -21.80
C GLU A 151 19.19 -46.46 -21.21
N THR A 152 19.05 -45.90 -19.98
CA THR A 152 17.71 -45.79 -19.38
C THR A 152 16.94 -44.66 -20.06
N ILE A 153 15.62 -44.63 -19.85
CA ILE A 153 14.78 -43.51 -20.27
C ILE A 153 15.03 -42.23 -19.44
N LEU A 154 15.89 -42.30 -18.41
CA LEU A 154 16.15 -41.21 -17.45
C LEU A 154 17.55 -40.66 -17.69
N PRO A 155 17.68 -39.49 -18.29
CA PRO A 155 18.99 -38.89 -18.62
C PRO A 155 19.90 -38.69 -17.43
N ALA A 156 19.35 -38.29 -16.26
CA ALA A 156 20.14 -38.13 -15.04
C ALA A 156 20.72 -39.43 -14.55
N LEU A 157 19.97 -40.51 -14.61
CA LEU A 157 20.46 -41.85 -14.24
C LEU A 157 21.58 -42.32 -15.20
N ASN A 158 21.41 -42.10 -16.49
CA ASN A 158 22.44 -42.43 -17.50
C ASN A 158 23.75 -41.67 -17.23
N MET A 159 23.66 -40.37 -16.89
CA MET A 159 24.84 -39.56 -16.55
C MET A 159 25.55 -40.08 -15.30
N VAL A 160 24.79 -40.45 -14.26
CA VAL A 160 25.33 -40.98 -12.99
C VAL A 160 26.04 -42.32 -13.25
N LEU A 161 25.43 -43.20 -13.99
CA LEU A 161 26.02 -44.54 -14.31
C LEU A 161 27.27 -44.43 -15.18
N LYS A 162 27.34 -43.42 -16.07
CA LYS A 162 28.48 -43.24 -16.99
C LYS A 162 29.63 -42.43 -16.37
N LYS A 163 29.31 -41.36 -15.60
CA LYS A 163 30.31 -40.34 -15.23
C LYS A 163 30.66 -40.25 -13.74
N LYS A 164 30.14 -41.10 -12.90
CA LYS A 164 30.35 -41.07 -11.44
C LYS A 164 30.06 -39.68 -10.81
N VAL A 165 28.98 -39.06 -11.26
CA VAL A 165 28.50 -37.78 -10.75
C VAL A 165 27.25 -37.98 -9.92
N ILE A 166 26.99 -37.10 -8.98
CA ILE A 166 25.75 -37.06 -8.23
C ILE A 166 24.87 -35.95 -8.85
N ILE A 167 23.63 -36.27 -9.12
CA ILE A 167 22.74 -35.37 -9.84
C ILE A 167 21.44 -35.20 -9.08
N SER A 168 21.01 -33.94 -8.95
CA SER A 168 19.62 -33.60 -8.60
C SER A 168 18.86 -33.25 -9.87
N ASP A 169 17.67 -33.81 -10.00
CA ASP A 169 16.80 -33.61 -11.17
C ASP A 169 15.33 -33.48 -10.75
N THR A 170 14.49 -33.06 -11.69
CA THR A 170 13.06 -33.05 -11.52
C THR A 170 12.45 -34.03 -12.54
N TRP A 171 11.71 -35.02 -12.06
CA TRP A 171 11.06 -36.02 -12.87
C TRP A 171 9.56 -35.94 -12.79
N ARG A 172 8.90 -36.31 -13.86
CA ARG A 172 7.47 -36.60 -13.81
C ARG A 172 7.28 -38.08 -13.55
N TYR A 173 6.44 -38.43 -12.59
CA TYR A 173 6.11 -39.79 -12.24
C TYR A 173 4.59 -39.92 -12.07
N GLY A 174 3.95 -40.48 -13.09
CA GLY A 174 2.50 -40.46 -13.19
C GLY A 174 1.97 -39.04 -13.36
N ASP A 175 1.13 -38.64 -12.42
CA ASP A 175 0.55 -37.30 -12.30
C ASP A 175 1.34 -36.38 -11.37
N LYS A 176 2.40 -36.89 -10.74
CA LYS A 176 3.21 -36.17 -9.75
C LYS A 176 4.51 -35.67 -10.35
N MET A 177 4.94 -34.52 -9.87
CA MET A 177 6.29 -34.02 -10.08
C MET A 177 7.16 -34.39 -8.88
N MET A 178 8.35 -34.94 -9.16
CA MET A 178 9.26 -35.46 -8.16
C MET A 178 10.58 -34.69 -8.18
N LYS A 179 11.06 -34.26 -7.01
CA LYS A 179 12.46 -33.87 -6.83
C LYS A 179 13.28 -35.12 -6.59
N VAL A 180 14.31 -35.32 -7.42
CA VAL A 180 15.05 -36.56 -7.45
C VAL A 180 16.53 -36.30 -7.19
N GLY A 181 17.14 -37.15 -6.40
CA GLY A 181 18.59 -37.26 -6.27
C GLY A 181 19.04 -38.64 -6.76
N VAL A 182 20.09 -38.66 -7.56
CA VAL A 182 20.69 -39.87 -8.07
C VAL A 182 22.17 -39.89 -7.75
N ALA A 183 22.64 -40.97 -7.15
CA ALA A 183 24.03 -41.13 -6.80
C ALA A 183 24.57 -42.51 -7.22
N PRO A 184 25.82 -42.61 -7.72
CA PRO A 184 26.42 -43.89 -8.13
C PRO A 184 26.80 -44.69 -6.90
N ILE A 185 26.58 -46.00 -6.96
CA ILE A 185 27.13 -46.96 -6.02
C ILE A 185 28.47 -47.47 -6.60
N VAL A 186 29.49 -47.28 -5.79
CA VAL A 186 30.87 -47.60 -6.20
C VAL A 186 31.40 -48.72 -5.31
N ASP A 187 31.92 -49.78 -5.92
CA ASP A 187 32.62 -50.83 -5.20
C ASP A 187 34.14 -50.72 -5.45
N ALA A 188 34.88 -50.41 -4.39
CA ALA A 188 36.33 -50.25 -4.44
C ALA A 188 37.09 -51.54 -4.81
N TYR A 189 36.45 -52.70 -4.65
CA TYR A 189 37.04 -54.00 -4.92
C TYR A 189 36.84 -54.48 -6.38
N VAL A 190 35.99 -53.81 -7.13
CA VAL A 190 35.82 -54.12 -8.57
C VAL A 190 36.99 -53.54 -9.37
N PRO A 191 37.73 -54.34 -10.15
CA PRO A 191 38.82 -53.81 -10.96
C PRO A 191 38.33 -52.79 -11.97
N VAL A 192 39.04 -51.67 -12.11
CA VAL A 192 38.75 -50.68 -13.15
C VAL A 192 39.14 -51.29 -14.51
N GLU A 193 38.21 -51.39 -15.44
CA GLU A 193 38.52 -51.76 -16.80
C GLU A 193 39.40 -50.70 -17.45
N LYS A 194 40.54 -51.13 -18.06
CA LYS A 194 41.49 -50.20 -18.70
C LYS A 194 40.90 -49.36 -19.83
N THR A 195 39.76 -49.81 -20.38
CA THR A 195 39.07 -49.19 -21.51
C THR A 195 38.07 -48.12 -21.14
N ASP A 196 37.71 -48.00 -19.85
CA ASP A 196 36.76 -47.02 -19.35
C ASP A 196 37.27 -46.34 -18.07
N PRO A 197 38.21 -45.40 -18.19
CA PRO A 197 38.78 -44.69 -17.01
C PRO A 197 37.77 -43.80 -16.32
N GLU A 198 36.63 -43.45 -16.93
CA GLU A 198 35.59 -42.62 -16.32
C GLU A 198 34.59 -43.44 -15.49
N ASN A 199 34.37 -44.70 -15.83
CA ASN A 199 33.44 -45.61 -15.16
C ASN A 199 34.07 -46.35 -13.98
N LYS A 200 34.72 -45.63 -13.13
CA LYS A 200 35.53 -46.09 -11.99
C LYS A 200 34.72 -46.89 -10.97
N ASN A 201 34.55 -48.19 -11.18
CA ASN A 201 33.96 -49.14 -10.25
C ASN A 201 32.47 -48.85 -9.93
N ILE A 202 31.73 -48.22 -10.82
CA ILE A 202 30.29 -48.06 -10.67
C ILE A 202 29.62 -49.42 -10.89
N ILE A 203 28.95 -49.92 -9.85
CA ILE A 203 28.19 -51.19 -9.89
C ILE A 203 26.68 -50.96 -10.02
N GLY A 204 26.21 -49.72 -9.74
CA GLY A 204 24.83 -49.37 -9.84
C GLY A 204 24.58 -47.92 -9.38
N ALA A 205 23.34 -47.57 -9.09
CA ALA A 205 22.96 -46.28 -8.57
C ALA A 205 21.78 -46.39 -7.61
N ILE A 206 21.73 -45.41 -6.70
CA ILE A 206 20.55 -45.13 -5.84
C ILE A 206 19.82 -43.94 -6.44
N VAL A 207 18.50 -44.07 -6.46
CA VAL A 207 17.56 -42.99 -6.75
C VAL A 207 16.70 -42.72 -5.53
N ILE A 208 16.65 -41.49 -5.09
CA ILE A 208 15.75 -41.03 -4.04
C ILE A 208 14.87 -39.92 -4.58
N ALA A 209 13.56 -39.96 -4.29
CA ALA A 209 12.64 -38.97 -4.84
C ALA A 209 11.57 -38.54 -3.83
N TYR A 210 11.23 -37.25 -3.90
CA TYR A 210 10.23 -36.59 -3.07
C TYR A 210 9.19 -35.94 -3.96
N ALA A 211 7.91 -36.28 -3.74
CA ALA A 211 6.81 -35.69 -4.51
C ALA A 211 6.61 -34.23 -4.12
N GLN A 212 6.42 -33.41 -5.13
CA GLN A 212 5.90 -32.06 -4.95
C GLN A 212 4.39 -32.14 -4.71
N THR A 213 3.98 -31.78 -3.52
CA THR A 213 2.59 -31.84 -3.08
C THR A 213 2.10 -30.44 -2.66
N SER A 214 0.80 -30.25 -2.55
CA SER A 214 0.24 -29.01 -2.02
C SER A 214 0.71 -28.71 -0.60
N LYS A 215 0.99 -29.74 0.20
CA LYS A 215 1.59 -29.59 1.52
C LYS A 215 3.01 -29.02 1.44
N SER A 216 3.84 -29.50 0.51
CA SER A 216 5.19 -28.94 0.29
C SER A 216 5.12 -27.51 -0.23
N ALA A 217 4.18 -27.21 -1.13
CA ALA A 217 3.95 -25.86 -1.62
C ALA A 217 3.50 -24.90 -0.50
N GLN A 218 2.67 -25.36 0.44
CA GLN A 218 2.29 -24.57 1.62
C GLN A 218 3.46 -24.29 2.56
N GLN A 219 4.37 -25.28 2.75
CA GLN A 219 5.60 -25.08 3.51
C GLN A 219 6.51 -24.05 2.83
N ASP A 220 6.67 -24.14 1.53
CA ASP A 220 7.46 -23.18 0.77
C ASP A 220 6.82 -21.77 0.81
N LYS A 221 5.48 -21.65 0.72
CA LYS A 221 4.76 -20.39 0.92
C LYS A 221 5.07 -19.76 2.29
N ALA A 222 5.11 -20.56 3.35
CA ALA A 222 5.43 -20.06 4.69
C ALA A 222 6.84 -19.44 4.76
N LEU A 223 7.79 -19.95 3.97
CA LEU A 223 9.16 -19.42 3.86
C LEU A 223 9.24 -18.21 2.93
N LEU A 224 8.49 -18.22 1.82
CA LEU A 224 8.53 -17.18 0.80
C LEU A 224 7.68 -15.94 1.15
N GLY A 225 6.64 -16.13 1.97
CA GLY A 225 5.65 -15.10 2.27
C GLY A 225 4.70 -14.77 1.12
N THR A 226 4.70 -15.59 0.04
CA THR A 226 3.85 -15.41 -1.15
C THR A 226 3.28 -16.75 -1.60
N GLU A 227 2.26 -16.73 -2.44
CA GLU A 227 1.74 -17.95 -3.06
C GLU A 227 2.78 -18.56 -3.99
N ILE A 228 2.80 -19.89 -4.03
CA ILE A 228 3.64 -20.66 -4.92
C ILE A 228 2.84 -21.81 -5.53
N ALA A 229 3.12 -22.11 -6.78
CA ALA A 229 2.64 -23.34 -7.41
C ALA A 229 3.75 -23.96 -8.25
N TYR A 230 3.75 -25.28 -8.31
CA TYR A 230 4.65 -26.07 -9.14
C TYR A 230 3.91 -26.52 -10.39
N TYR A 231 4.53 -26.34 -11.53
CA TYR A 231 3.94 -26.70 -12.82
C TYR A 231 4.84 -27.63 -13.64
N ASP A 232 4.20 -28.45 -14.46
CA ASP A 232 4.82 -29.34 -15.42
C ASP A 232 4.25 -29.05 -16.81
N GLY A 233 5.04 -28.41 -17.64
CA GLY A 233 4.58 -27.88 -18.91
C GLY A 233 3.53 -26.80 -18.72
N LYS A 234 2.29 -27.10 -19.04
CA LYS A 234 1.14 -26.18 -18.90
C LYS A 234 0.23 -26.52 -17.72
N ARG A 235 0.54 -27.55 -16.96
CA ARG A 235 -0.30 -28.04 -15.88
C ARG A 235 0.31 -27.73 -14.52
N VAL A 236 -0.48 -27.16 -13.63
CA VAL A 236 -0.14 -27.04 -12.21
C VAL A 236 -0.33 -28.39 -11.54
N VAL A 237 0.72 -28.87 -10.87
CA VAL A 237 0.74 -30.18 -10.21
C VAL A 237 0.60 -30.08 -8.69
N ALA A 238 0.97 -28.95 -8.12
CA ALA A 238 0.81 -28.66 -6.69
C ALA A 238 0.75 -27.15 -6.47
N SER A 239 -0.07 -26.69 -5.55
CA SER A 239 -0.18 -25.26 -5.24
C SER A 239 -0.31 -25.00 -3.75
N SER A 240 0.07 -23.81 -3.34
CA SER A 240 -0.10 -23.35 -1.96
C SER A 240 -1.47 -22.71 -1.70
N PHE A 241 -2.31 -22.58 -2.72
CA PHE A 241 -3.64 -22.03 -2.55
C PHE A 241 -4.48 -22.92 -1.64
N THR A 242 -5.09 -22.31 -0.63
CA THR A 242 -5.92 -23.02 0.35
C THR A 242 -7.33 -22.47 0.37
N ARG A 243 -8.30 -23.34 0.63
CA ARG A 243 -9.70 -23.01 0.84
C ARG A 243 -10.02 -23.14 2.32
N GLY A 244 -10.53 -22.04 2.90
CA GLY A 244 -10.98 -22.02 4.29
C GLY A 244 -9.87 -22.20 5.35
N PRO A 245 -10.26 -22.24 6.63
CA PRO A 245 -9.32 -22.31 7.75
C PRO A 245 -8.66 -23.69 7.92
N GLY A 246 -9.16 -24.73 7.26
CA GLY A 246 -8.62 -26.11 7.32
C GLY A 246 -7.36 -26.35 6.49
N GLY A 247 -6.96 -25.38 5.65
CA GLY A 247 -5.77 -25.50 4.82
C GLY A 247 -5.90 -26.51 3.68
N GLU A 248 -7.11 -26.90 3.30
CA GLU A 248 -7.32 -27.75 2.13
C GLU A 248 -6.92 -27.03 0.84
N GLU A 249 -6.39 -27.78 -0.13
CA GLU A 249 -5.97 -27.22 -1.41
C GLU A 249 -7.16 -26.62 -2.17
N ASP A 250 -7.00 -25.40 -2.66
CA ASP A 250 -7.95 -24.76 -3.56
C ASP A 250 -7.67 -25.19 -5.02
N THR A 251 -8.25 -26.33 -5.38
CA THR A 251 -8.11 -26.89 -6.72
C THR A 251 -8.69 -25.99 -7.82
N ALA A 252 -9.67 -25.12 -7.49
CA ALA A 252 -10.25 -24.19 -8.46
C ALA A 252 -9.24 -23.12 -8.87
N LYS A 253 -8.51 -22.53 -7.91
CA LYS A 253 -7.43 -21.57 -8.21
C LYS A 253 -6.26 -22.22 -8.92
N ALA A 254 -5.89 -23.43 -8.53
CA ALA A 254 -4.86 -24.21 -9.23
C ALA A 254 -5.23 -24.49 -10.69
N LYS A 255 -6.52 -24.79 -10.96
CA LYS A 255 -7.03 -24.97 -12.32
C LYS A 255 -6.99 -23.68 -13.13
N GLN A 256 -7.46 -22.56 -12.58
CA GLN A 256 -7.39 -21.25 -13.25
C GLN A 256 -5.94 -20.86 -13.57
N LEU A 257 -5.00 -21.16 -12.68
CA LEU A 257 -3.57 -20.95 -12.94
C LEU A 257 -3.07 -21.82 -14.10
N SER A 258 -3.52 -23.08 -14.18
CA SER A 258 -3.21 -23.95 -15.33
C SER A 258 -3.76 -23.39 -16.66
N GLU A 259 -4.98 -22.85 -16.63
CA GLU A 259 -5.60 -22.19 -17.80
C GLU A 259 -4.80 -20.96 -18.28
N LEU A 260 -4.15 -20.22 -17.35
CA LEU A 260 -3.24 -19.14 -17.71
C LEU A 260 -1.99 -19.63 -18.44
N PHE A 261 -1.44 -20.78 -18.05
CA PHE A 261 -0.34 -21.43 -18.79
C PHE A 261 -0.80 -22.00 -20.14
N GLU A 262 -1.98 -22.59 -20.20
CA GLU A 262 -2.55 -23.13 -21.45
C GLU A 262 -2.83 -22.04 -22.48
N SER A 263 -3.34 -20.89 -22.03
CA SER A 263 -3.63 -19.73 -22.87
C SER A 263 -2.39 -18.92 -23.27
N GLY A 264 -1.21 -19.24 -22.72
CA GLY A 264 0.04 -18.52 -22.98
C GLY A 264 0.12 -17.14 -22.30
N LYS A 265 -0.80 -16.83 -21.37
CA LYS A 265 -0.71 -15.62 -20.54
C LYS A 265 0.39 -15.73 -19.47
N LEU A 266 0.74 -16.94 -19.08
CA LEU A 266 1.91 -17.27 -18.30
C LEU A 266 2.73 -18.30 -19.06
N ASP A 267 4.06 -18.20 -19.01
CA ASP A 267 4.99 -19.15 -19.60
C ASP A 267 6.23 -19.31 -18.69
N GLU A 268 7.17 -20.13 -19.15
CA GLU A 268 8.43 -20.38 -18.44
C GLU A 268 9.34 -19.16 -18.30
N THR A 269 9.08 -18.11 -19.06
CA THR A 269 9.86 -16.86 -19.06
C THR A 269 9.14 -15.72 -18.36
N ALA A 270 7.96 -16.02 -17.76
CA ALA A 270 7.16 -15.00 -17.09
C ALA A 270 7.94 -14.29 -15.99
N ASN A 271 8.07 -12.99 -16.14
CA ASN A 271 8.71 -12.13 -15.17
C ASN A 271 7.84 -10.89 -14.93
N ARG A 272 7.32 -10.76 -13.72
CA ARG A 272 6.41 -9.67 -13.32
C ARG A 272 5.17 -9.55 -14.21
N MET A 273 4.61 -10.68 -14.59
CA MET A 273 3.36 -10.73 -15.37
C MET A 273 2.16 -10.63 -14.42
N ARG A 274 1.08 -10.05 -14.91
CA ARG A 274 -0.19 -10.02 -14.17
C ARG A 274 -0.93 -11.32 -14.38
N ALA A 275 -1.48 -11.85 -13.30
CA ALA A 275 -2.37 -12.99 -13.29
C ALA A 275 -3.63 -12.65 -12.51
N LEU A 276 -4.78 -12.83 -13.11
CA LEU A 276 -6.08 -12.72 -12.46
C LEU A 276 -6.55 -14.12 -12.07
N ILE A 277 -6.73 -14.36 -10.78
CA ILE A 277 -7.14 -15.66 -10.24
C ILE A 277 -8.22 -15.39 -9.19
N ASP A 278 -9.43 -15.91 -9.42
CA ASP A 278 -10.58 -15.76 -8.52
C ASP A 278 -10.85 -14.28 -8.15
N ASP A 279 -10.92 -13.42 -9.20
CA ASP A 279 -11.09 -11.97 -9.10
C ASP A 279 -10.01 -11.21 -8.30
N ALA A 280 -8.95 -11.89 -7.88
CA ALA A 280 -7.80 -11.26 -7.25
C ALA A 280 -6.66 -11.06 -8.24
N ASP A 281 -6.09 -9.85 -8.25
CA ASP A 281 -4.93 -9.51 -9.05
C ASP A 281 -3.64 -9.98 -8.36
N TYR A 282 -2.78 -10.65 -9.13
CA TYR A 282 -1.45 -11.08 -8.70
C TYR A 282 -0.39 -10.56 -9.66
N VAL A 283 0.82 -10.37 -9.15
CA VAL A 283 2.04 -10.30 -9.95
C VAL A 283 2.74 -11.64 -9.84
N ALA A 284 3.09 -12.24 -10.99
CA ALA A 284 3.66 -13.58 -11.07
C ALA A 284 5.03 -13.58 -11.73
N ALA A 285 5.89 -14.50 -11.29
CA ALA A 285 7.16 -14.83 -11.94
C ALA A 285 7.42 -16.33 -11.88
N THR A 286 7.99 -16.87 -12.96
CA THR A 286 8.31 -18.29 -13.07
C THR A 286 9.79 -18.53 -12.83
N VAL A 287 10.11 -19.66 -12.20
CA VAL A 287 11.46 -20.13 -11.93
C VAL A 287 11.58 -21.55 -12.44
N LYS A 288 12.59 -21.82 -13.27
CA LYS A 288 12.87 -23.18 -13.74
C LYS A 288 13.43 -24.02 -12.61
N LEU A 289 12.96 -25.26 -12.52
CA LEU A 289 13.52 -26.23 -11.60
C LEU A 289 14.74 -26.94 -12.21
N PRO A 290 15.68 -27.41 -11.36
CA PRO A 290 16.83 -28.16 -11.83
C PRO A 290 16.42 -29.39 -12.63
N ARG A 291 17.03 -29.56 -13.78
CA ARG A 291 16.84 -30.73 -14.63
C ARG A 291 18.15 -31.09 -15.30
N ALA A 292 18.50 -32.40 -15.28
CA ALA A 292 19.80 -32.88 -15.72
C ALA A 292 19.98 -32.87 -17.23
N SER A 293 18.95 -32.90 -18.04
CA SER A 293 19.14 -32.94 -19.47
C SER A 293 18.07 -32.22 -20.26
N THR A 294 18.52 -31.23 -21.01
CA THR A 294 17.71 -30.60 -22.05
C THR A 294 18.34 -30.72 -23.44
N LYS A 295 19.57 -31.27 -23.60
CA LYS A 295 20.29 -31.08 -24.85
C LYS A 295 20.88 -32.35 -25.49
N ALA A 296 20.91 -33.50 -24.83
CA ALA A 296 21.72 -34.62 -25.33
C ALA A 296 20.95 -35.81 -25.96
N LEU A 297 19.68 -36.00 -25.61
CA LEU A 297 18.88 -37.11 -26.15
C LEU A 297 17.47 -36.64 -26.47
N PRO A 298 16.89 -37.01 -27.64
CA PRO A 298 15.47 -36.80 -27.82
C PRO A 298 14.73 -37.54 -26.71
N PRO A 299 13.82 -36.90 -26.00
CA PRO A 299 13.05 -37.58 -24.99
C PRO A 299 12.27 -38.71 -25.63
N PRO A 300 12.23 -39.92 -25.03
CA PRO A 300 11.35 -40.97 -25.51
C PRO A 300 9.91 -40.44 -25.55
N PRO A 301 9.06 -40.94 -26.46
CA PRO A 301 7.68 -40.50 -26.58
C PRO A 301 6.89 -40.57 -25.27
N GLU A 302 7.27 -41.50 -24.40
CA GLU A 302 6.67 -41.72 -23.08
C GLU A 302 7.17 -40.77 -22.01
N TYR A 303 8.26 -40.04 -22.28
CA TYR A 303 8.87 -39.04 -21.38
C TYR A 303 9.11 -37.73 -22.12
N PRO A 304 8.07 -36.98 -22.44
CA PRO A 304 8.25 -35.70 -23.12
C PRO A 304 9.15 -34.80 -22.28
N ALA A 305 10.00 -34.05 -22.97
CA ALA A 305 10.74 -32.98 -22.32
C ALA A 305 9.73 -32.04 -21.66
N ILE A 306 9.64 -32.13 -20.36
CA ILE A 306 8.76 -31.25 -19.58
C ILE A 306 9.52 -30.02 -19.15
N THR A 307 8.87 -28.91 -19.23
CA THR A 307 9.33 -27.68 -18.60
C THR A 307 8.79 -27.61 -17.19
N ALA A 308 9.56 -28.20 -16.27
CA ALA A 308 9.20 -28.15 -14.86
C ALA A 308 9.64 -26.84 -14.23
N GLY A 309 8.76 -26.20 -13.52
CA GLY A 309 9.03 -24.94 -12.87
C GLY A 309 8.18 -24.70 -11.63
N ALA A 310 8.50 -23.61 -10.96
CA ALA A 310 7.66 -23.01 -9.93
C ALA A 310 7.22 -21.62 -10.38
N VAL A 311 6.00 -21.25 -10.09
CA VAL A 311 5.50 -19.89 -10.24
C VAL A 311 5.25 -19.32 -8.86
N VAL A 312 5.85 -18.17 -8.58
CA VAL A 312 5.58 -17.38 -7.37
C VAL A 312 4.60 -16.28 -7.71
N LEU A 313 3.62 -16.05 -6.84
CA LEU A 313 2.54 -15.11 -7.07
C LEU A 313 2.38 -14.21 -5.83
N SER A 314 2.56 -12.90 -6.02
CA SER A 314 2.32 -11.91 -4.98
C SER A 314 0.99 -11.22 -5.21
N PRO A 315 0.03 -11.28 -4.26
CA PRO A 315 -1.26 -10.63 -4.43
C PRO A 315 -1.10 -9.11 -4.39
N ILE A 316 -1.80 -8.41 -5.30
CA ILE A 316 -1.93 -6.97 -5.26
C ILE A 316 -3.05 -6.63 -4.29
N VAL A 317 -2.72 -6.56 -3.01
CA VAL A 317 -3.71 -6.26 -1.96
C VAL A 317 -3.70 -4.77 -1.69
N ALA A 318 -4.87 -4.14 -1.76
CA ALA A 318 -5.02 -2.75 -1.32
C ALA A 318 -4.57 -2.62 0.14
N SER A 319 -3.75 -1.61 0.42
CA SER A 319 -3.25 -1.35 1.78
C SER A 319 -4.39 -1.31 2.80
N PRO A 320 -4.25 -1.96 3.98
CA PRO A 320 -5.22 -1.82 5.05
C PRO A 320 -5.44 -0.34 5.36
N GLY A 321 -6.66 0.15 5.23
CA GLY A 321 -6.98 1.58 5.40
C GLY A 321 -7.10 2.38 4.10
N ALA A 322 -6.73 1.86 2.95
CA ALA A 322 -6.95 2.55 1.67
C ALA A 322 -8.43 2.93 1.47
N TRP A 323 -9.33 2.02 1.81
CA TRP A 323 -10.78 2.28 1.78
C TRP A 323 -11.21 3.35 2.77
N THR A 324 -10.66 3.33 3.99
CA THR A 324 -10.95 4.33 5.04
C THR A 324 -10.53 5.72 4.58
N VAL A 325 -9.36 5.86 3.96
CA VAL A 325 -8.89 7.15 3.43
C VAL A 325 -9.73 7.60 2.24
N LYS A 326 -10.09 6.71 1.32
CA LYS A 326 -11.00 7.02 0.20
C LYS A 326 -12.36 7.51 0.71
N LEU A 327 -12.93 6.82 1.70
CA LEU A 327 -14.18 7.21 2.34
C LEU A 327 -14.05 8.55 3.07
N PHE A 328 -12.93 8.81 3.74
CA PHE A 328 -12.68 10.07 4.43
C PHE A 328 -12.64 11.27 3.46
N VAL A 329 -12.00 11.12 2.29
CA VAL A 329 -11.98 12.14 1.24
C VAL A 329 -13.40 12.45 0.75
N ILE A 330 -14.22 11.42 0.54
CA ILE A 330 -15.61 11.59 0.13
C ILE A 330 -16.41 12.32 1.21
N VAL A 331 -16.30 11.91 2.48
CA VAL A 331 -17.02 12.52 3.61
C VAL A 331 -16.61 13.98 3.79
N LEU A 332 -15.32 14.31 3.68
CA LEU A 332 -14.85 15.69 3.71
C LEU A 332 -15.41 16.53 2.57
N GLY A 333 -15.44 15.98 1.36
CA GLY A 333 -16.02 16.66 0.19
C GLY A 333 -17.49 16.95 0.36
N PHE A 334 -18.29 15.98 0.79
CA PHE A 334 -19.70 16.17 1.10
C PHE A 334 -19.92 17.14 2.26
N GLY A 335 -19.09 17.07 3.31
CA GLY A 335 -19.13 17.99 4.44
C GLY A 335 -18.86 19.43 4.01
N ALA A 336 -17.83 19.66 3.20
CA ALA A 336 -17.51 20.96 2.64
C ALA A 336 -18.66 21.52 1.78
N LEU A 337 -19.24 20.66 0.93
CA LEU A 337 -20.39 21.01 0.09
C LEU A 337 -21.61 21.40 0.95
N ALA A 338 -21.92 20.62 1.99
CA ALA A 338 -23.02 20.89 2.91
C ALA A 338 -22.84 22.23 3.65
N ILE A 339 -21.62 22.51 4.14
CA ILE A 339 -21.27 23.76 4.81
C ILE A 339 -21.40 24.94 3.84
N ALA A 340 -20.90 24.80 2.61
CA ALA A 340 -21.04 25.82 1.57
C ALA A 340 -22.51 26.11 1.24
N MET A 341 -23.31 25.07 1.05
CA MET A 341 -24.75 25.21 0.78
C MET A 341 -25.50 25.86 1.95
N LEU A 342 -25.18 25.45 3.19
CA LEU A 342 -25.77 26.05 4.39
C LEU A 342 -25.40 27.53 4.51
N GLY A 343 -24.13 27.87 4.29
CA GLY A 343 -23.67 29.27 4.29
C GLY A 343 -24.40 30.13 3.27
N LEU A 344 -24.54 29.60 2.04
CA LEU A 344 -25.29 30.27 0.97
C LEU A 344 -26.77 30.40 1.29
N TYR A 345 -27.39 29.38 1.86
CA TYR A 345 -28.79 29.41 2.28
C TYR A 345 -29.00 30.47 3.37
N LEU A 346 -28.14 30.52 4.39
CA LEU A 346 -28.24 31.53 5.47
C LEU A 346 -28.02 32.95 4.94
N SER A 347 -27.05 33.13 4.03
CA SER A 347 -26.81 34.43 3.36
C SER A 347 -28.01 34.87 2.55
N HIS A 348 -28.61 33.96 1.77
CA HIS A 348 -29.81 34.25 0.98
C HIS A 348 -30.99 34.63 1.88
N ARG A 349 -31.24 33.86 2.93
CA ARG A 349 -32.31 34.12 3.91
C ARG A 349 -32.16 35.49 4.58
N ARG A 350 -30.90 35.87 4.97
CA ARG A 350 -30.62 37.19 5.57
C ARG A 350 -30.94 38.32 4.57
N LEU A 351 -30.53 38.15 3.30
CA LEU A 351 -30.78 39.16 2.27
C LEU A 351 -32.29 39.36 2.01
N VAL A 352 -33.04 38.26 1.89
CA VAL A 352 -34.49 38.33 1.71
C VAL A 352 -35.15 39.07 2.86
N ALA A 353 -34.78 38.73 4.11
CA ALA A 353 -35.31 39.44 5.31
C ALA A 353 -34.97 40.93 5.31
N GLN A 354 -33.81 41.34 4.78
CA GLN A 354 -33.44 42.76 4.63
C GLN A 354 -34.26 43.47 3.57
N ILE A 355 -34.53 42.80 2.43
CA ILE A 355 -35.38 43.35 1.36
C ILE A 355 -36.79 43.53 1.89
N ASP A 356 -37.36 42.55 2.60
CA ASP A 356 -38.69 42.61 3.19
C ASP A 356 -38.83 43.82 4.12
N GLN A 357 -37.78 44.13 4.91
CA GLN A 357 -37.76 45.32 5.82
C GLN A 357 -37.76 46.62 5.04
N VAL A 358 -37.04 46.71 3.94
CA VAL A 358 -37.06 47.90 3.05
C VAL A 358 -38.41 48.04 2.40
N GLU A 359 -39.00 46.93 1.90
CA GLU A 359 -40.32 46.91 1.27
C GLU A 359 -41.42 47.38 2.23
N LEU A 360 -41.39 46.87 3.50
CA LEU A 360 -42.30 47.32 4.55
C LEU A 360 -42.15 48.84 4.82
N GLY A 361 -40.90 49.33 4.86
CA GLY A 361 -40.64 50.77 5.06
C GLY A 361 -41.17 51.60 3.91
N VAL A 362 -41.01 51.19 2.67
CA VAL A 362 -41.55 51.86 1.49
C VAL A 362 -43.07 51.82 1.51
N THR A 363 -43.69 50.70 1.87
CA THR A 363 -45.15 50.54 1.96
C THR A 363 -45.73 51.44 3.03
N ASP A 364 -45.07 51.60 4.19
CA ASP A 364 -45.50 52.52 5.23
C ASP A 364 -45.52 53.99 4.76
N ILE A 365 -44.51 54.39 3.97
CA ILE A 365 -44.44 55.73 3.36
C ILE A 365 -45.58 55.96 2.35
N ILE A 366 -45.86 54.98 1.48
CA ILE A 366 -46.97 55.03 0.55
C ILE A 366 -48.32 55.19 1.25
N ASN A 367 -48.46 54.56 2.43
CA ASN A 367 -49.66 54.67 3.25
C ASN A 367 -49.75 55.98 4.06
N GLY A 368 -48.83 56.93 3.87
CA GLY A 368 -48.89 58.27 4.41
C GLY A 368 -48.05 58.47 5.70
N ASN A 369 -47.29 57.49 6.15
CA ASN A 369 -46.42 57.60 7.31
C ASN A 369 -45.01 58.09 6.89
N VAL A 370 -44.93 59.37 6.52
CA VAL A 370 -43.73 60.04 5.99
C VAL A 370 -42.71 60.44 7.06
N ASP A 371 -43.03 60.32 8.35
CA ASP A 371 -42.12 60.68 9.44
C ASP A 371 -41.13 59.53 9.82
N ARG A 372 -41.23 58.43 9.12
CA ARG A 372 -40.38 57.24 9.40
C ARG A 372 -39.08 57.32 8.64
N THR A 373 -37.95 57.06 9.31
CA THR A 373 -36.62 56.89 8.67
C THR A 373 -36.30 55.40 8.52
N PHE A 374 -35.69 55.04 7.37
CA PHE A 374 -35.17 53.67 7.19
C PHE A 374 -33.99 53.42 8.14
N ARG A 375 -34.10 52.41 8.99
CA ARG A 375 -32.97 51.95 9.78
C ARG A 375 -31.95 51.28 8.90
N PRO A 376 -30.62 51.29 9.24
CA PRO A 376 -29.62 50.51 8.49
C PRO A 376 -30.01 49.03 8.51
N VAL A 377 -30.27 48.47 7.36
CA VAL A 377 -30.80 47.08 7.22
C VAL A 377 -29.69 46.06 6.99
N GLY A 378 -28.44 46.50 7.00
CA GLY A 378 -27.23 45.69 6.81
C GLY A 378 -26.34 46.30 5.73
N GLU A 379 -25.06 45.90 5.75
CA GLU A 379 -24.03 46.49 4.87
C GLU A 379 -24.37 46.45 3.38
N GLU A 380 -25.07 45.39 2.93
CA GLU A 380 -25.41 45.22 1.52
C GLU A 380 -26.50 46.16 1.00
N LEU A 381 -27.40 46.61 1.88
CA LEU A 381 -28.53 47.52 1.53
C LEU A 381 -28.40 48.88 2.22
N GLU A 382 -27.27 49.15 2.89
CA GLU A 382 -27.02 50.40 3.57
C GLU A 382 -27.09 51.61 2.62
N GLY A 383 -26.47 51.44 1.43
CA GLY A 383 -26.52 52.46 0.38
C GLY A 383 -27.95 52.74 -0.11
N LEU A 384 -28.81 51.70 -0.17
CA LEU A 384 -30.20 51.83 -0.58
C LEU A 384 -31.03 52.54 0.52
N SER A 385 -30.87 52.12 1.79
CA SER A 385 -31.60 52.73 2.90
C SER A 385 -31.17 54.17 3.13
N ASN A 386 -29.87 54.50 2.99
CA ASN A 386 -29.38 55.87 3.04
C ASN A 386 -29.93 56.72 1.87
N GLY A 387 -29.90 56.18 0.63
CA GLY A 387 -30.45 56.84 -0.54
C GLY A 387 -31.95 57.14 -0.40
N LEU A 388 -32.71 56.22 0.19
CA LEU A 388 -34.14 56.42 0.48
C LEU A 388 -34.34 57.48 1.56
N ASN A 389 -33.51 57.50 2.64
CA ASN A 389 -33.59 58.53 3.66
C ASN A 389 -33.24 59.91 3.12
N VAL A 390 -32.22 60.07 2.29
CA VAL A 390 -31.86 61.32 1.63
C VAL A 390 -33.01 61.79 0.70
N MET A 391 -33.59 60.88 -0.07
CA MET A 391 -34.72 61.21 -0.95
C MET A 391 -35.94 61.68 -0.14
N LEU A 392 -36.22 61.05 1.01
CA LEU A 392 -37.31 61.40 1.89
C LEU A 392 -37.05 62.77 2.56
N ALA A 393 -35.84 63.04 3.04
CA ALA A 393 -35.46 64.33 3.60
C ALA A 393 -35.64 65.47 2.60
N ARG A 394 -35.22 65.27 1.34
CA ARG A 394 -35.43 66.26 0.25
C ARG A 394 -36.90 66.49 -0.08
N LEU A 395 -37.71 65.43 -0.14
CA LEU A 395 -39.15 65.55 -0.41
C LEU A 395 -39.89 66.30 0.73
N LEU A 396 -39.44 66.16 1.97
CA LEU A 396 -40.06 66.76 3.16
C LEU A 396 -39.43 68.10 3.56
N GLY A 397 -38.40 68.58 2.82
CA GLY A 397 -37.69 69.81 3.16
C GLY A 397 -36.92 69.75 4.49
N ARG A 398 -36.48 68.54 4.91
CA ARG A 398 -35.70 68.29 6.11
C ARG A 398 -34.19 68.20 5.79
N PRO A 399 -33.28 68.47 6.74
CA PRO A 399 -31.85 68.29 6.52
C PRO A 399 -31.54 66.84 6.20
N GLU A 400 -30.58 66.62 5.31
CA GLU A 400 -30.17 65.26 4.87
C GLU A 400 -29.49 64.49 6.02
N PRO A 401 -29.67 63.18 6.14
CA PRO A 401 -28.97 62.36 7.11
C PRO A 401 -27.45 62.47 6.91
N GLY A 402 -26.74 63.07 7.88
CA GLY A 402 -25.29 63.32 7.78
C GLY A 402 -24.92 64.78 7.49
N GLU A 403 -25.89 65.69 7.26
CA GLU A 403 -25.63 67.11 7.39
C GLU A 403 -25.36 67.45 8.86
N GLU A 404 -24.27 68.15 9.11
CA GLU A 404 -23.84 68.56 10.44
C GLU A 404 -24.94 69.46 11.06
N GLU A 405 -25.49 69.01 12.20
CA GLU A 405 -26.28 69.91 13.06
C GLU A 405 -25.33 70.92 13.67
N PHE A 406 -25.54 72.22 13.37
CA PHE A 406 -24.81 73.31 13.99
C PHE A 406 -25.58 73.75 15.25
N ASP A 407 -24.86 74.09 16.31
CA ASP A 407 -25.45 74.70 17.50
C ASP A 407 -25.90 76.13 17.19
N GLU A 408 -26.63 76.79 18.14
CA GLU A 408 -27.11 78.16 17.95
C GLU A 408 -25.97 79.16 17.74
N GLU A 409 -24.69 78.77 17.92
CA GLU A 409 -23.47 79.57 17.74
C GLU A 409 -22.74 79.22 16.43
N GLY A 410 -23.28 78.29 15.62
CA GLY A 410 -22.73 77.94 14.29
C GLY A 410 -21.58 76.94 14.31
N ASN A 411 -21.38 76.19 15.40
CA ASN A 411 -20.34 75.12 15.48
C ASN A 411 -20.98 73.74 15.25
N PRO A 412 -20.33 72.84 14.48
CA PRO A 412 -20.86 71.50 14.23
C PRO A 412 -20.82 70.67 15.53
N ILE A 413 -21.96 70.06 15.90
CA ILE A 413 -22.07 69.13 17.04
C ILE A 413 -21.49 67.80 16.59
N ILE A 414 -20.19 67.56 16.89
CA ILE A 414 -19.50 66.30 16.62
C ILE A 414 -19.67 65.33 17.79
N PRO A 415 -20.42 64.22 17.66
CA PRO A 415 -20.42 63.20 18.71
C PRO A 415 -19.02 62.60 18.88
N GLY A 416 -18.46 62.62 20.09
CA GLY A 416 -17.12 62.15 20.40
C GLY A 416 -16.82 60.76 19.87
N ARG A 417 -15.95 60.67 18.87
CA ARG A 417 -15.54 59.42 18.23
C ARG A 417 -14.16 59.03 18.72
N VAL A 418 -14.05 57.86 19.37
CA VAL A 418 -12.75 57.28 19.72
C VAL A 418 -12.16 56.65 18.47
N GLU A 419 -11.04 57.18 17.98
CA GLU A 419 -10.33 56.65 16.84
C GLU A 419 -9.31 55.59 17.29
N PHE A 420 -9.38 54.43 16.68
CA PHE A 420 -8.38 53.37 16.83
C PHE A 420 -7.54 53.32 15.55
N ASP A 421 -6.22 53.21 15.70
CA ASP A 421 -5.28 53.06 14.58
C ASP A 421 -5.25 51.55 14.21
N ASP A 422 -6.00 51.16 13.18
CA ASP A 422 -5.91 49.84 12.58
C ASP A 422 -4.59 49.74 11.77
N GLY A 423 -3.50 49.53 12.52
CA GLY A 423 -2.16 49.44 11.94
C GLY A 423 -2.11 48.54 10.72
N GLY A 424 -1.93 49.17 9.56
CA GLY A 424 -1.71 48.50 8.26
C GLY A 424 -0.54 47.52 8.30
N GLU A 425 -0.64 46.54 7.45
CA GLU A 425 0.31 45.42 7.23
C GLU A 425 1.79 45.80 7.51
N GLY A 426 2.40 45.07 8.45
CA GLY A 426 3.84 45.06 8.64
C GLY A 426 4.31 45.49 10.02
N ALA A 427 3.94 44.77 11.08
CA ALA A 427 4.63 44.92 12.36
C ALA A 427 5.96 44.14 12.34
N PRO A 428 7.10 44.80 12.56
CA PRO A 428 8.35 44.10 12.83
C PRO A 428 8.28 43.39 14.18
N ALA A 429 8.94 42.25 14.29
CA ALA A 429 9.09 41.48 15.51
C ALA A 429 9.61 42.34 16.67
N PRO A 430 9.14 42.14 17.91
CA PRO A 430 9.44 43.02 19.02
C PRO A 430 10.90 42.93 19.44
N ALA A 431 11.61 44.02 19.27
CA ALA A 431 12.80 44.27 20.09
C ALA A 431 12.34 44.35 21.55
N ALA A 432 13.10 43.72 22.44
CA ALA A 432 12.82 43.69 23.88
C ALA A 432 12.84 45.12 24.44
N ASP A 433 11.67 45.73 24.56
CA ASP A 433 11.46 47.05 25.13
C ASP A 433 11.13 46.86 26.63
N PRO A 434 11.89 47.42 27.57
CA PRO A 434 11.68 47.25 29.00
C PRO A 434 10.29 47.72 29.47
N ASP A 435 9.65 48.60 28.72
CA ASP A 435 8.29 49.09 28.99
C ASP A 435 7.20 48.03 28.75
N LEU A 436 7.46 47.01 27.93
CA LEU A 436 6.52 45.89 27.66
C LEU A 436 6.30 45.02 28.89
N ALA A 437 7.33 44.78 29.67
CA ALA A 437 7.26 44.00 30.91
C ALA A 437 6.41 44.72 32.00
N ALA A 438 6.50 46.03 32.06
CA ALA A 438 5.70 46.84 33.00
C ALA A 438 4.20 46.83 32.61
N LEU A 439 3.89 46.93 31.30
CA LEU A 439 2.51 46.86 30.79
C LEU A 439 1.88 45.47 30.97
N ALA A 440 2.68 44.40 30.96
CA ALA A 440 2.20 43.04 31.16
C ALA A 440 1.86 42.74 32.63
N GLN A 441 2.48 43.44 33.59
CA GLN A 441 2.30 43.24 35.04
C GLN A 441 1.29 44.18 35.66
N GLU A 442 0.84 45.22 34.92
CA GLU A 442 -0.14 46.19 35.43
C GLU A 442 -1.51 45.55 35.66
N SER A 443 -2.15 45.85 36.81
CA SER A 443 -3.48 45.33 37.11
C SER A 443 -4.52 45.90 36.12
N GLU A 444 -5.53 45.12 35.74
CA GLU A 444 -6.55 45.57 34.78
C GLU A 444 -7.23 46.89 35.17
N PRO A 445 -7.63 47.11 36.45
CA PRO A 445 -8.28 48.34 36.84
C PRO A 445 -7.36 49.57 36.73
N ASP A 446 -6.08 49.44 37.06
CA ASP A 446 -5.11 50.52 37.00
C ASP A 446 -4.74 50.86 35.54
N TYR A 447 -4.62 49.85 34.72
CA TYR A 447 -4.40 49.98 33.28
C TYR A 447 -5.52 50.79 32.62
N TYR A 448 -6.78 50.43 32.82
CA TYR A 448 -7.89 51.17 32.22
C TYR A 448 -7.97 52.61 32.67
N LYS A 449 -7.72 52.88 33.95
CA LYS A 449 -7.69 54.25 34.49
C LYS A 449 -6.54 55.06 33.86
N ARG A 450 -5.37 54.48 33.76
CA ARG A 450 -4.20 55.13 33.17
C ARG A 450 -4.45 55.50 31.71
N VAL A 451 -4.86 54.52 30.89
CA VAL A 451 -5.08 54.73 29.45
C VAL A 451 -6.19 55.76 29.22
N TYR A 452 -7.25 55.76 30.01
CA TYR A 452 -8.30 56.76 29.93
C TYR A 452 -7.79 58.16 30.30
N THR A 453 -7.02 58.30 31.38
CA THR A 453 -6.44 59.57 31.78
C THR A 453 -5.45 60.11 30.73
N GLU A 454 -4.59 59.24 30.18
CA GLU A 454 -3.65 59.59 29.12
C GLU A 454 -4.40 60.03 27.85
N TYR A 455 -5.46 59.32 27.49
CA TYR A 455 -6.27 59.63 26.32
C TYR A 455 -6.93 61.01 26.45
N LEU A 456 -7.58 61.30 27.57
CA LEU A 456 -8.19 62.60 27.83
C LEU A 456 -7.16 63.75 27.90
N ALA A 457 -6.00 63.48 28.49
CA ALA A 457 -4.92 64.46 28.54
C ALA A 457 -4.38 64.79 27.15
N ALA A 458 -4.19 63.74 26.31
CA ALA A 458 -3.76 63.90 24.92
C ALA A 458 -4.80 64.65 24.07
N LYS A 459 -6.07 64.36 24.23
CA LYS A 459 -7.17 65.05 23.54
C LYS A 459 -7.26 66.52 23.93
N ARG A 460 -7.11 66.85 25.22
CA ARG A 460 -7.06 68.24 25.69
C ARG A 460 -5.84 68.99 25.14
N ALA A 461 -4.67 68.30 25.05
CA ALA A 461 -3.46 68.89 24.50
C ALA A 461 -3.55 69.17 23.01
N THR A 462 -4.36 68.41 22.28
CA THR A 462 -4.58 68.60 20.82
C THR A 462 -5.74 69.53 20.49
N GLY A 463 -6.38 70.18 21.51
CA GLY A 463 -7.43 71.19 21.31
C GLY A 463 -8.80 70.60 21.04
N HIS A 464 -8.99 69.30 21.16
CA HIS A 464 -10.25 68.59 20.92
C HIS A 464 -10.68 67.86 22.21
N PRO A 465 -11.28 68.50 23.19
CA PRO A 465 -11.77 67.84 24.40
C PRO A 465 -12.88 66.85 24.04
N ASP A 466 -12.75 65.62 24.54
CA ASP A 466 -13.69 64.54 24.30
C ASP A 466 -14.45 64.22 25.58
N ASP A 467 -15.78 64.20 25.54
CA ASP A 467 -16.66 63.93 26.66
C ASP A 467 -17.06 62.46 26.81
N VAL A 468 -16.18 61.58 26.41
CA VAL A 468 -16.43 60.12 26.52
C VAL A 468 -16.38 59.71 28.00
N SER A 469 -17.48 59.17 28.53
CA SER A 469 -17.52 58.65 29.89
C SER A 469 -16.57 57.46 30.06
N PHE A 470 -15.99 57.32 31.26
CA PHE A 470 -15.07 56.22 31.59
C PHE A 470 -15.63 54.83 31.25
N GLU A 471 -16.92 54.61 31.54
CA GLU A 471 -17.61 53.35 31.28
C GLU A 471 -17.69 53.02 29.79
N ASN A 472 -18.07 54.03 28.99
CA ASN A 472 -18.16 53.86 27.52
C ASN A 472 -16.79 53.67 26.89
N PHE A 473 -15.75 54.33 27.40
CA PHE A 473 -14.38 54.15 26.92
C PHE A 473 -13.89 52.74 27.18
N ILE A 474 -14.06 52.21 28.40
CA ILE A 474 -13.67 50.86 28.76
C ILE A 474 -14.44 49.80 27.96
N ALA A 475 -15.74 49.97 27.76
CA ALA A 475 -16.55 49.05 26.98
C ALA A 475 -16.03 48.90 25.54
N LYS A 476 -15.70 50.03 24.90
CA LYS A 476 -15.10 50.04 23.55
C LYS A 476 -13.69 49.42 23.54
N LEU A 477 -12.88 49.70 24.54
CA LEU A 477 -11.53 49.18 24.68
C LEU A 477 -11.54 47.66 24.82
N LYS A 478 -12.40 47.08 25.67
CA LYS A 478 -12.55 45.64 25.88
C LYS A 478 -13.02 44.89 24.64
N VAL A 479 -13.94 45.47 23.87
CA VAL A 479 -14.40 44.89 22.61
C VAL A 479 -13.24 44.77 21.61
N ASN A 480 -12.42 45.83 21.50
CA ASN A 480 -11.26 45.83 20.61
C ASN A 480 -10.14 44.92 21.12
N GLU A 481 -9.88 44.86 22.43
CA GLU A 481 -8.95 43.89 23.03
C GLU A 481 -9.34 42.46 22.69
N GLY A 482 -10.63 42.10 22.77
CA GLY A 482 -11.14 40.77 22.43
C GLY A 482 -10.92 40.41 20.94
N LYS A 483 -11.22 41.34 20.05
CA LYS A 483 -11.02 41.15 18.59
C LYS A 483 -9.55 40.99 18.24
N LEU A 484 -8.70 41.88 18.73
CA LEU A 484 -7.26 41.87 18.41
C LEU A 484 -6.53 40.71 19.10
N ARG A 485 -6.96 40.27 20.29
CA ARG A 485 -6.44 39.07 20.93
C ARG A 485 -6.67 37.82 20.11
N ALA A 486 -7.84 37.69 19.49
CA ALA A 486 -8.15 36.59 18.57
C ALA A 486 -7.33 36.69 17.29
N GLN A 487 -7.13 37.89 16.76
CA GLN A 487 -6.38 38.13 15.50
C GLN A 487 -4.88 37.87 15.66
N TYR A 488 -4.26 38.36 16.77
CA TYR A 488 -2.82 38.23 17.02
C TYR A 488 -2.43 36.93 17.75
N GLN A 489 -3.41 36.12 18.16
CA GLN A 489 -3.20 34.88 18.93
C GLN A 489 -2.27 35.08 20.16
N CYS A 490 -2.40 36.21 20.84
CA CYS A 490 -1.59 36.59 21.97
C CYS A 490 -2.32 36.40 23.31
N ARG A 491 -1.58 36.44 24.43
CA ARG A 491 -2.12 36.29 25.77
C ARG A 491 -3.03 37.46 26.15
N ALA A 492 -2.61 38.67 25.84
CA ALA A 492 -3.35 39.90 26.10
C ALA A 492 -2.98 40.96 25.06
N VAL A 493 -3.87 41.93 24.83
CA VAL A 493 -3.58 43.13 24.08
C VAL A 493 -3.71 44.31 25.04
N ARG A 494 -2.73 45.21 25.05
CA ARG A 494 -2.77 46.47 25.76
C ARG A 494 -2.72 47.61 24.75
N PHE A 495 -3.27 48.80 25.11
CA PHE A 495 -3.22 49.95 24.23
C PHE A 495 -2.29 51.04 24.82
N ARG A 496 -1.58 51.72 23.92
CA ARG A 496 -0.85 52.97 24.25
C ARG A 496 -1.52 54.14 23.53
N VAL A 497 -1.59 55.28 24.20
CA VAL A 497 -2.06 56.51 23.60
C VAL A 497 -0.93 57.10 22.74
N VAL A 498 -1.21 57.36 21.47
CA VAL A 498 -0.25 57.91 20.52
C VAL A 498 -0.87 59.15 19.89
N THR A 499 -0.11 60.24 19.85
CA THR A 499 -0.51 61.48 19.18
C THR A 499 0.34 61.62 17.90
N LYS A 500 -0.30 61.56 16.73
CA LYS A 500 0.34 61.71 15.44
C LYS A 500 -0.44 62.75 14.61
N ASP A 501 0.28 63.74 14.08
CA ASP A 501 -0.28 64.77 13.20
C ASP A 501 -1.50 65.51 13.81
N GLY A 502 -1.46 65.76 15.15
CA GLY A 502 -2.55 66.43 15.86
C GLY A 502 -3.75 65.54 16.20
N LYS A 503 -3.74 64.27 15.84
CA LYS A 503 -4.77 63.28 16.14
C LYS A 503 -4.30 62.34 17.24
N VAL A 504 -5.18 62.04 18.20
CA VAL A 504 -4.94 61.08 19.28
C VAL A 504 -5.55 59.74 18.91
N SER A 505 -4.74 58.69 18.86
CA SER A 505 -5.16 57.32 18.57
C SER A 505 -4.65 56.31 19.62
N LEU A 506 -5.30 55.16 19.69
CA LEU A 506 -4.93 54.05 20.57
C LEU A 506 -4.22 52.98 19.78
N LYS A 507 -2.90 52.81 19.97
CA LYS A 507 -2.10 51.81 19.29
C LYS A 507 -2.11 50.50 20.08
N PRO A 508 -2.51 49.37 19.45
CA PRO A 508 -2.50 48.06 20.09
C PRO A 508 -1.07 47.53 20.25
N VAL A 509 -0.80 46.92 21.40
CA VAL A 509 0.46 46.27 21.76
C VAL A 509 0.15 44.86 22.20
N PRO A 510 0.40 43.85 21.36
CA PRO A 510 0.17 42.47 21.70
C PRO A 510 1.23 41.98 22.71
N ILE A 511 0.77 41.26 23.73
CA ILE A 511 1.60 40.64 24.77
C ILE A 511 1.57 39.13 24.51
N PHE A 512 2.69 38.62 24.10
CA PHE A 512 2.93 37.19 23.94
C PHE A 512 3.44 36.61 25.27
N ALA A 513 3.15 35.32 25.55
CA ALA A 513 3.54 34.67 26.81
C ALA A 513 5.05 34.52 26.96
#